data_041fc6dd9fec812e4bec85f1f9633ca8
#
_entry.id   041fc6dd9fec812e4bec85f1f9633ca8
#
_cell.length_a   1.000
_cell.length_b   1.000
_cell.length_c   1.000
_cell.angle_alpha   90.00
_cell.angle_beta   90.00
_cell.angle_gamma   90.00
#
_symmetry.space_group_name_H-M   'P 1'
#
loop_
_entity.id
_entity.type
_entity.pdbx_description
1 polymer ?
#
loop_
_entity_poly.entity_id
_entity_poly.type
_entity_poly.pdbx_seq_one_letter_code
_entity_poly.pdbx_strand_id
1 'polypeptide(L)'
;MALWLDPVQGLLVRLQTEMAQRQAHPARTLVLLPFAQLLPLAQRLWARAHPDGFSPRFETTQNWASAQGLHQRSEVDIRFDAALDYLTAQAMLVRSGADAPSGLVASLVEMAHQLAPSAAAVGPHGRNTWAQQARTTVAQGLDHFALAWEARLAHMAVEWAAVSSYASDALFQADTAQAWDALVLVQGAAPDALAPGLAAVWGPKLACLALASAGEAPLQTGAGSGLRQWHACQDAEDEAQRAAACALRHIEADRYPVALVSSDRTLTRRIRAVLDAAGVSMRDENGWKLSTSHAGATLMSWLRALRWDALTDEVLDAVKTAPRFA
;
A
#
# COMPACT_ATOMS: atom_id res chain seq x y z
N MET A 1 -15.96 8.99 -3.57
CA MET A 1 -16.88 8.05 -2.90
C MET A 1 -17.85 7.37 -3.86
N ALA A 2 -18.37 8.08 -4.88
CA ALA A 2 -19.31 7.49 -5.85
C ALA A 2 -18.73 6.28 -6.61
N LEU A 3 -17.46 6.31 -6.98
CA LEU A 3 -16.79 5.23 -7.72
C LEU A 3 -16.74 3.87 -6.99
N TRP A 4 -16.80 3.88 -5.67
CA TRP A 4 -16.71 2.68 -4.84
C TRP A 4 -18.09 2.17 -4.35
N LEU A 5 -19.16 2.90 -4.65
CA LEU A 5 -20.49 2.59 -4.11
C LEU A 5 -20.99 1.23 -4.62
N ASP A 6 -21.06 1.04 -5.92
CA ASP A 6 -21.56 -0.19 -6.54
C ASP A 6 -20.68 -1.41 -6.24
N PRO A 7 -19.33 -1.32 -6.39
CA PRO A 7 -18.45 -2.43 -6.01
C PRO A 7 -18.62 -2.86 -4.55
N VAL A 8 -18.73 -1.91 -3.60
CA VAL A 8 -18.92 -2.24 -2.20
C VAL A 8 -20.32 -2.79 -1.92
N GLN A 9 -21.36 -2.29 -2.56
CA GLN A 9 -22.70 -2.88 -2.44
C GLN A 9 -22.72 -4.33 -2.93
N GLY A 10 -22.16 -4.61 -4.10
CA GLY A 10 -22.04 -5.96 -4.63
C GLY A 10 -21.21 -6.88 -3.72
N LEU A 11 -20.12 -6.36 -3.14
CA LEU A 11 -19.33 -7.07 -2.15
C LEU A 11 -20.17 -7.47 -0.92
N LEU A 12 -20.99 -6.55 -0.38
CA LEU A 12 -21.80 -6.82 0.82
C LEU A 12 -22.85 -7.90 0.58
N VAL A 13 -23.43 -7.96 -0.61
CA VAL A 13 -24.36 -9.06 -0.99
C VAL A 13 -23.64 -10.40 -0.99
N ARG A 14 -22.45 -10.47 -1.60
CA ARG A 14 -21.64 -11.69 -1.59
C ARG A 14 -21.19 -12.07 -0.18
N LEU A 15 -20.82 -11.09 0.64
CA LEU A 15 -20.47 -11.29 2.04
C LEU A 15 -21.63 -11.96 2.82
N GLN A 16 -22.86 -11.51 2.64
CA GLN A 16 -24.02 -12.14 3.25
C GLN A 16 -24.18 -13.61 2.85
N THR A 17 -24.02 -13.90 1.55
CA THR A 17 -24.09 -15.26 1.04
C THR A 17 -23.00 -16.15 1.65
N GLU A 18 -21.76 -15.66 1.74
CA GLU A 18 -20.66 -16.39 2.35
C GLU A 18 -20.87 -16.65 3.84
N MET A 19 -21.38 -15.66 4.57
CA MET A 19 -21.72 -15.84 5.99
C MET A 19 -22.83 -16.87 6.20
N ALA A 20 -23.89 -16.81 5.37
CA ALA A 20 -24.98 -17.79 5.44
C ALA A 20 -24.51 -19.22 5.14
N GLN A 21 -23.67 -19.41 4.12
CA GLN A 21 -23.10 -20.71 3.76
C GLN A 21 -22.26 -21.33 4.89
N ARG A 22 -21.55 -20.47 5.65
CA ARG A 22 -20.71 -20.89 6.79
C ARG A 22 -21.44 -20.91 8.12
N GLN A 23 -22.71 -20.51 8.13
CA GLN A 23 -23.48 -20.32 9.38
C GLN A 23 -22.77 -19.37 10.35
N ALA A 24 -22.03 -18.41 9.83
CA ALA A 24 -21.24 -17.47 10.60
C ALA A 24 -22.10 -16.32 11.12
N HIS A 25 -21.99 -16.03 12.42
CA HIS A 25 -22.67 -14.89 13.02
C HIS A 25 -21.98 -13.58 12.63
N PRO A 26 -22.71 -12.52 12.19
CA PRO A 26 -22.10 -11.25 11.78
C PRO A 26 -21.12 -10.68 12.81
N ALA A 27 -21.49 -10.60 14.08
CA ALA A 27 -20.61 -10.09 15.13
C ALA A 27 -19.34 -10.94 15.38
N ARG A 28 -19.30 -12.15 14.84
CA ARG A 28 -18.16 -13.07 14.91
C ARG A 28 -17.52 -13.30 13.52
N THR A 29 -17.78 -12.40 12.59
CA THR A 29 -17.17 -12.38 11.26
C THR A 29 -16.22 -11.23 11.15
N LEU A 30 -14.94 -11.52 10.84
CA LEU A 30 -13.91 -10.54 10.56
C LEU A 30 -13.79 -10.36 9.05
N VAL A 31 -13.93 -9.12 8.57
CA VAL A 31 -13.82 -8.76 7.16
C VAL A 31 -12.63 -7.83 6.97
N LEU A 32 -11.60 -8.33 6.31
CA LEU A 32 -10.38 -7.57 6.04
C LEU A 32 -10.47 -6.92 4.67
N LEU A 33 -10.53 -5.60 4.66
CA LEU A 33 -10.59 -4.78 3.45
C LEU A 33 -9.18 -4.39 3.00
N PRO A 34 -8.92 -4.34 1.68
CA PRO A 34 -7.60 -4.01 1.14
C PRO A 34 -7.21 -2.55 1.38
N PHE A 35 -8.19 -1.66 1.56
CA PHE A 35 -7.97 -0.22 1.70
C PHE A 35 -8.78 0.35 2.86
N ALA A 36 -8.11 1.10 3.75
CA ALA A 36 -8.74 1.74 4.90
C ALA A 36 -9.86 2.73 4.51
N GLN A 37 -9.76 3.35 3.33
CA GLN A 37 -10.75 4.28 2.80
C GLN A 37 -12.13 3.64 2.57
N LEU A 38 -12.19 2.31 2.40
CA LEU A 38 -13.43 1.57 2.21
C LEU A 38 -14.17 1.29 3.52
N LEU A 39 -13.49 1.34 4.68
CA LEU A 39 -14.06 1.02 5.98
C LEU A 39 -15.33 1.83 6.28
N PRO A 40 -15.31 3.18 6.22
CA PRO A 40 -16.52 3.97 6.52
C PRO A 40 -17.66 3.74 5.54
N LEU A 41 -17.35 3.37 4.30
CA LEU A 41 -18.35 3.08 3.29
C LEU A 41 -19.01 1.72 3.54
N ALA A 42 -18.21 0.68 3.76
CA ALA A 42 -18.71 -0.66 4.03
C ALA A 42 -19.58 -0.69 5.31
N GLN A 43 -19.13 -0.05 6.39
CA GLN A 43 -19.87 0.06 7.64
C GLN A 43 -21.22 0.78 7.46
N ARG A 44 -21.23 1.91 6.74
CA ARG A 44 -22.49 2.66 6.49
C ARG A 44 -23.47 1.90 5.62
N LEU A 45 -22.99 1.24 4.58
CA LEU A 45 -23.86 0.47 3.67
C LEU A 45 -24.41 -0.76 4.38
N TRP A 46 -23.57 -1.44 5.20
CA TRP A 46 -24.04 -2.56 6.02
C TRP A 46 -25.13 -2.13 7.01
N ALA A 47 -24.89 -1.06 7.77
CA ALA A 47 -25.84 -0.55 8.75
C ALA A 47 -27.18 -0.11 8.11
N ARG A 48 -27.15 0.41 6.87
CA ARG A 48 -28.37 0.75 6.12
C ARG A 48 -29.14 -0.48 5.69
N ALA A 49 -28.45 -1.54 5.30
CA ALA A 49 -29.07 -2.80 4.87
C ALA A 49 -29.60 -3.62 6.04
N HIS A 50 -29.02 -3.45 7.24
CA HIS A 50 -29.33 -4.22 8.45
C HIS A 50 -29.45 -3.30 9.66
N PRO A 51 -30.48 -2.44 9.73
CA PRO A 51 -30.60 -1.43 10.79
C PRO A 51 -30.72 -2.02 12.18
N ASP A 52 -31.36 -3.18 12.31
CA ASP A 52 -31.59 -3.88 13.58
C ASP A 52 -30.68 -5.10 13.78
N GLY A 53 -29.71 -5.28 12.87
CA GLY A 53 -28.84 -6.44 12.83
C GLY A 53 -27.44 -6.18 13.42
N PHE A 54 -26.72 -7.28 13.65
CA PHE A 54 -25.30 -7.20 13.98
C PHE A 54 -24.46 -6.87 12.77
N SER A 55 -23.35 -6.16 12.99
CA SER A 55 -22.38 -5.82 11.94
C SER A 55 -21.18 -6.73 12.01
N PRO A 56 -20.65 -7.20 10.87
CA PRO A 56 -19.31 -7.75 10.79
C PRO A 56 -18.27 -6.71 11.22
N ARG A 57 -17.14 -7.19 11.68
CA ARG A 57 -16.02 -6.33 11.98
C ARG A 57 -15.22 -6.04 10.70
N PHE A 58 -15.44 -4.87 10.14
CA PHE A 58 -14.70 -4.37 8.98
C PHE A 58 -13.41 -3.69 9.45
N GLU A 59 -12.26 -4.19 9.00
CA GLU A 59 -10.94 -3.67 9.38
C GLU A 59 -9.96 -3.82 8.21
N THR A 60 -8.79 -3.21 8.32
CA THR A 60 -7.61 -3.65 7.58
C THR A 60 -6.79 -4.59 8.45
N THR A 61 -5.95 -5.42 7.85
CA THR A 61 -5.08 -6.34 8.59
C THR A 61 -4.26 -5.61 9.66
N GLN A 62 -3.69 -4.46 9.30
CA GLN A 62 -2.87 -3.67 10.20
C GLN A 62 -3.68 -3.07 11.37
N ASN A 63 -4.82 -2.44 11.07
CA ASN A 63 -5.66 -1.82 12.10
C ASN A 63 -6.18 -2.88 13.08
N TRP A 64 -6.61 -4.02 12.54
CA TRP A 64 -7.12 -5.11 13.35
C TRP A 64 -6.06 -5.67 14.31
N ALA A 65 -4.87 -5.99 13.79
CA ALA A 65 -3.77 -6.52 14.60
C ALA A 65 -3.30 -5.53 15.67
N SER A 66 -3.22 -4.25 15.34
CA SER A 66 -2.86 -3.19 16.28
C SER A 66 -3.90 -3.03 17.39
N ALA A 67 -5.19 -3.08 17.05
CA ALA A 67 -6.27 -2.96 18.01
C ALA A 67 -6.36 -4.16 18.99
N GLN A 68 -5.89 -5.33 18.57
CA GLN A 68 -5.83 -6.51 19.43
C GLN A 68 -4.58 -6.54 20.33
N GLY A 69 -3.62 -5.63 20.14
CA GLY A 69 -2.34 -5.68 20.86
C GLY A 69 -1.47 -6.88 20.48
N LEU A 70 -1.85 -7.63 19.45
CA LEU A 70 -1.19 -8.87 19.03
C LEU A 70 0.07 -8.61 18.19
N HIS A 71 0.26 -7.38 17.73
CA HIS A 71 1.41 -7.00 16.91
C HIS A 71 2.21 -5.91 17.59
N GLN A 72 3.29 -6.32 18.25
CA GLN A 72 4.30 -5.40 18.79
C GLN A 72 5.53 -5.44 17.89
N ARG A 73 5.82 -4.33 17.25
CA ARG A 73 7.01 -4.21 16.41
C ARG A 73 8.27 -4.10 17.26
N SER A 74 9.27 -4.86 16.91
CA SER A 74 10.61 -4.70 17.46
C SER A 74 11.37 -3.56 16.76
N GLU A 75 12.51 -3.15 17.30
CA GLU A 75 13.35 -2.10 16.69
C GLU A 75 13.95 -2.53 15.36
N VAL A 76 14.08 -3.83 15.14
CA VAL A 76 14.69 -4.41 13.94
C VAL A 76 13.70 -4.79 12.85
N ASP A 77 12.39 -4.72 13.14
CA ASP A 77 11.36 -5.07 12.16
C ASP A 77 11.29 -4.07 11.01
N ILE A 78 10.92 -4.55 9.83
CA ILE A 78 10.57 -3.70 8.69
C ILE A 78 9.28 -2.94 9.03
N ARG A 79 9.36 -1.61 9.05
CA ARG A 79 8.27 -0.74 9.49
C ARG A 79 7.52 -0.06 8.35
N PHE A 80 8.06 -0.10 7.14
CA PHE A 80 7.64 0.71 6.01
C PHE A 80 7.68 2.22 6.30
N ASP A 81 8.55 2.60 7.25
CA ASP A 81 8.95 3.97 7.55
C ASP A 81 10.33 4.21 6.98
N ALA A 82 10.44 5.09 5.98
CA ALA A 82 11.68 5.29 5.24
C ALA A 82 12.86 5.72 6.13
N ALA A 83 12.61 6.49 7.19
CA ALA A 83 13.67 6.96 8.07
C ALA A 83 14.12 5.87 9.05
N LEU A 84 13.17 5.19 9.68
CA LEU A 84 13.48 4.13 10.66
C LEU A 84 14.10 2.91 9.96
N ASP A 85 13.55 2.50 8.82
CA ASP A 85 14.08 1.39 8.06
C ASP A 85 15.48 1.71 7.50
N TYR A 86 15.73 2.97 7.11
CA TYR A 86 17.08 3.41 6.72
C TYR A 86 18.08 3.27 7.84
N LEU A 87 17.76 3.72 9.06
CA LEU A 87 18.65 3.59 10.23
C LEU A 87 18.91 2.12 10.58
N THR A 88 17.88 1.28 10.50
CA THR A 88 18.01 -0.17 10.75
C THR A 88 18.92 -0.82 9.69
N ALA A 89 18.70 -0.53 8.41
CA ALA A 89 19.52 -1.03 7.31
C ALA A 89 20.98 -0.56 7.43
N GLN A 90 21.20 0.70 7.78
CA GLN A 90 22.54 1.24 8.03
C GLN A 90 23.26 0.48 9.16
N ALA A 91 22.56 0.25 10.29
CA ALA A 91 23.12 -0.50 11.41
C ALA A 91 23.43 -1.97 11.03
N MET A 92 22.62 -2.59 10.17
CA MET A 92 22.86 -3.94 9.66
C MET A 92 24.12 -3.99 8.78
N LEU A 93 24.29 -3.04 7.86
CA LEU A 93 25.47 -2.96 6.99
C LEU A 93 26.75 -2.74 7.80
N VAL A 94 26.74 -1.80 8.73
CA VAL A 94 27.89 -1.53 9.60
C VAL A 94 28.29 -2.78 10.41
N ARG A 95 27.31 -3.47 11.01
CA ARG A 95 27.57 -4.74 11.74
C ARG A 95 28.12 -5.85 10.86
N SER A 96 27.79 -5.84 9.57
CA SER A 96 28.35 -6.81 8.60
C SER A 96 29.78 -6.47 8.15
N GLY A 97 30.42 -5.43 8.72
CA GLY A 97 31.76 -4.98 8.37
C GLY A 97 31.84 -4.25 7.03
N ALA A 98 30.71 -3.76 6.52
CA ALA A 98 30.67 -2.99 5.30
C ALA A 98 30.65 -1.49 5.60
N ASP A 99 31.42 -0.71 4.84
CA ASP A 99 31.11 0.71 4.72
C ASP A 99 29.67 0.84 4.21
N ALA A 100 28.89 1.69 4.84
CA ALA A 100 27.46 1.86 4.53
C ALA A 100 27.19 3.15 3.75
N PRO A 101 27.63 3.27 2.48
CA PRO A 101 27.29 4.41 1.66
C PRO A 101 25.77 4.49 1.48
N SER A 102 25.25 5.70 1.42
CA SER A 102 23.81 5.97 1.40
C SER A 102 23.04 5.22 0.29
N GLY A 103 23.70 5.01 -0.86
CA GLY A 103 23.12 4.24 -1.96
C GLY A 103 22.87 2.77 -1.61
N LEU A 104 23.80 2.09 -0.95
CA LEU A 104 23.63 0.69 -0.54
C LEU A 104 22.58 0.54 0.55
N VAL A 105 22.51 1.50 1.49
CA VAL A 105 21.48 1.52 2.53
C VAL A 105 20.08 1.63 1.90
N ALA A 106 19.92 2.57 0.96
CA ALA A 106 18.64 2.74 0.26
C ALA A 106 18.23 1.50 -0.53
N SER A 107 19.18 0.88 -1.24
CA SER A 107 18.93 -0.37 -1.99
C SER A 107 18.52 -1.52 -1.06
N LEU A 108 19.16 -1.67 0.11
CA LEU A 108 18.78 -2.70 1.09
C LEU A 108 17.34 -2.49 1.59
N VAL A 109 16.96 -1.24 1.90
CA VAL A 109 15.58 -0.91 2.32
C VAL A 109 14.60 -1.24 1.22
N GLU A 110 14.88 -0.85 -0.02
CA GLU A 110 13.99 -1.13 -1.15
C GLU A 110 13.80 -2.64 -1.37
N MET A 111 14.87 -3.41 -1.41
CA MET A 111 14.82 -4.88 -1.53
C MET A 111 14.02 -5.51 -0.38
N ALA A 112 14.23 -5.06 0.86
CA ALA A 112 13.50 -5.56 2.02
C ALA A 112 12.01 -5.24 1.93
N HIS A 113 11.64 -4.01 1.51
CA HIS A 113 10.25 -3.62 1.30
C HIS A 113 9.56 -4.44 0.20
N GLN A 114 10.29 -4.82 -0.86
CA GLN A 114 9.76 -5.67 -1.93
C GLN A 114 9.55 -7.12 -1.47
N LEU A 115 10.40 -7.64 -0.59
CA LEU A 115 10.32 -9.01 -0.08
C LEU A 115 9.31 -9.16 1.08
N ALA A 116 9.10 -8.10 1.86
CA ALA A 116 8.27 -8.12 3.05
C ALA A 116 6.83 -8.64 2.83
N PRO A 117 6.10 -8.27 1.75
CA PRO A 117 4.76 -8.81 1.49
C PRO A 117 4.77 -10.34 1.30
N SER A 118 5.79 -10.89 0.65
CA SER A 118 5.94 -12.33 0.44
C SER A 118 6.27 -13.06 1.75
N ALA A 119 7.14 -12.48 2.60
CA ALA A 119 7.45 -13.00 3.92
C ALA A 119 6.23 -12.94 4.85
N ALA A 120 5.48 -11.83 4.81
CA ALA A 120 4.26 -11.64 5.59
C ALA A 120 3.12 -12.59 5.20
N ALA A 121 3.12 -13.07 3.96
CA ALA A 121 2.14 -14.02 3.45
C ALA A 121 2.31 -15.43 4.01
N VAL A 122 3.47 -15.71 4.59
CA VAL A 122 3.79 -16.99 5.24
C VAL A 122 3.74 -16.79 6.75
N GLY A 123 3.01 -17.66 7.47
CA GLY A 123 2.95 -17.60 8.93
C GLY A 123 4.36 -17.71 9.57
N PRO A 124 4.54 -17.23 10.81
CA PRO A 124 5.85 -17.17 11.47
C PRO A 124 6.64 -18.48 11.43
N HIS A 125 5.96 -19.61 11.60
CA HIS A 125 6.59 -20.94 11.58
C HIS A 125 7.12 -21.35 10.20
N GLY A 126 6.58 -20.83 9.11
CA GLY A 126 7.01 -21.12 7.73
C GLY A 126 8.10 -20.21 7.19
N ARG A 127 8.44 -19.11 7.87
CA ARG A 127 9.35 -18.07 7.37
C ARG A 127 10.77 -18.55 7.15
N ASN A 128 11.27 -19.46 7.98
CA ASN A 128 12.60 -20.04 7.77
C ASN A 128 12.68 -20.82 6.45
N THR A 129 11.66 -21.60 6.13
CA THR A 129 11.58 -22.33 4.86
C THR A 129 11.43 -21.36 3.69
N TRP A 130 10.58 -20.34 3.82
CA TRP A 130 10.46 -19.27 2.85
C TRP A 130 11.80 -18.59 2.60
N ALA A 131 12.54 -18.22 3.67
CA ALA A 131 13.85 -17.58 3.54
C ALA A 131 14.86 -18.45 2.79
N GLN A 132 14.89 -19.76 3.03
CA GLN A 132 15.76 -20.67 2.29
C GLN A 132 15.44 -20.68 0.79
N GLN A 133 14.15 -20.75 0.43
CA GLN A 133 13.70 -20.72 -0.96
C GLN A 133 13.98 -19.34 -1.60
N ALA A 134 13.70 -18.26 -0.88
CA ALA A 134 13.95 -16.90 -1.34
C ALA A 134 15.43 -16.66 -1.63
N ARG A 135 16.34 -17.11 -0.75
CA ARG A 135 17.80 -17.02 -1.01
C ARG A 135 18.21 -17.66 -2.29
N THR A 136 17.70 -18.87 -2.56
CA THR A 136 17.99 -19.57 -3.81
C THR A 136 17.48 -18.81 -5.04
N THR A 137 16.30 -18.20 -4.91
CA THR A 137 15.70 -17.45 -6.01
C THR A 137 16.44 -16.14 -6.27
N VAL A 138 16.74 -15.36 -5.23
CA VAL A 138 17.42 -14.05 -5.38
C VAL A 138 18.89 -14.20 -5.77
N ALA A 139 19.50 -15.34 -5.53
CA ALA A 139 20.89 -15.62 -5.96
C ALA A 139 20.99 -15.93 -7.45
N GLN A 140 19.89 -16.26 -8.11
CA GLN A 140 19.91 -16.59 -9.55
C GLN A 140 20.38 -15.40 -10.38
N GLY A 141 21.46 -15.59 -11.15
CA GLY A 141 22.03 -14.56 -12.00
C GLY A 141 22.96 -13.57 -11.30
N LEU A 142 23.20 -13.72 -9.98
CA LEU A 142 24.11 -12.86 -9.20
C LEU A 142 25.49 -13.51 -8.93
N ASP A 143 25.82 -14.58 -9.65
CA ASP A 143 27.08 -15.35 -9.43
C ASP A 143 28.33 -14.62 -9.92
N HIS A 144 28.19 -13.56 -10.69
CA HIS A 144 29.31 -12.79 -11.20
C HIS A 144 29.89 -11.89 -10.11
N PHE A 145 31.25 -11.84 -9.99
CA PHE A 145 31.92 -11.06 -8.96
C PHE A 145 31.55 -9.56 -8.94
N ALA A 146 31.22 -9.00 -10.10
CA ALA A 146 30.78 -7.61 -10.20
C ALA A 146 29.41 -7.36 -9.51
N LEU A 147 28.63 -8.40 -9.27
CA LEU A 147 27.31 -8.34 -8.61
C LEU A 147 27.38 -8.85 -7.15
N ALA A 148 28.60 -8.96 -6.59
CA ALA A 148 28.79 -9.49 -5.23
C ALA A 148 28.08 -8.64 -4.15
N TRP A 149 27.99 -7.33 -4.36
CA TRP A 149 27.28 -6.44 -3.45
C TRP A 149 25.75 -6.62 -3.56
N GLU A 150 25.22 -6.73 -4.76
CA GLU A 150 23.82 -6.99 -5.01
C GLU A 150 23.40 -8.33 -4.39
N ALA A 151 24.20 -9.36 -4.58
CA ALA A 151 23.97 -10.68 -3.96
C ALA A 151 23.95 -10.58 -2.43
N ARG A 152 24.92 -9.86 -1.83
CA ARG A 152 24.99 -9.67 -0.39
C ARG A 152 23.81 -8.90 0.15
N LEU A 153 23.40 -7.81 -0.51
CA LEU A 153 22.23 -7.02 -0.14
C LEU A 153 20.95 -7.84 -0.26
N ALA A 154 20.80 -8.61 -1.33
CA ALA A 154 19.63 -9.46 -1.54
C ALA A 154 19.51 -10.52 -0.42
N HIS A 155 20.62 -11.15 -0.02
CA HIS A 155 20.62 -12.07 1.12
C HIS A 155 20.25 -11.38 2.43
N MET A 156 20.84 -10.20 2.71
CA MET A 156 20.49 -9.42 3.91
C MET A 156 19.04 -9.00 3.93
N ALA A 157 18.47 -8.62 2.77
CA ALA A 157 17.07 -8.27 2.66
C ALA A 157 16.14 -9.46 2.93
N VAL A 158 16.50 -10.67 2.45
CA VAL A 158 15.76 -11.90 2.75
C VAL A 158 15.78 -12.21 4.24
N GLU A 159 16.98 -12.11 4.88
CA GLU A 159 17.09 -12.33 6.33
C GLU A 159 16.26 -11.32 7.12
N TRP A 160 16.36 -10.05 6.76
CA TRP A 160 15.59 -9.01 7.42
C TRP A 160 14.09 -9.21 7.28
N ALA A 161 13.61 -9.53 6.07
CA ALA A 161 12.21 -9.85 5.84
C ALA A 161 11.75 -11.10 6.62
N ALA A 162 12.62 -12.13 6.76
CA ALA A 162 12.28 -13.36 7.45
C ALA A 162 12.18 -13.20 8.97
N VAL A 163 13.02 -12.35 9.58
CA VAL A 163 13.03 -12.15 11.04
C VAL A 163 12.03 -11.08 11.50
N SER A 164 11.54 -10.25 10.57
CA SER A 164 10.57 -9.22 10.88
C SER A 164 9.22 -9.81 11.26
N SER A 165 8.55 -9.17 12.23
CA SER A 165 7.15 -9.45 12.55
C SER A 165 6.22 -8.59 11.73
N TYR A 166 5.08 -9.15 11.36
CA TYR A 166 4.08 -8.50 10.51
C TYR A 166 2.71 -8.50 11.17
N ALA A 167 1.91 -7.50 10.85
CA ALA A 167 0.54 -7.43 11.35
C ALA A 167 -0.29 -8.68 10.98
N SER A 168 0.03 -9.31 9.85
CA SER A 168 -0.61 -10.56 9.42
C SER A 168 -0.33 -11.75 10.34
N ASP A 169 0.72 -11.72 11.17
CA ASP A 169 1.10 -12.84 12.04
C ASP A 169 0.00 -13.21 13.03
N ALA A 170 -0.76 -12.22 13.47
CA ALA A 170 -1.90 -12.43 14.33
C ALA A 170 -2.99 -13.33 13.70
N LEU A 171 -3.12 -13.30 12.37
CA LEU A 171 -4.07 -14.12 11.63
C LEU A 171 -3.66 -15.60 11.55
N PHE A 172 -2.38 -15.90 11.74
CA PHE A 172 -1.85 -17.27 11.72
C PHE A 172 -1.91 -17.96 13.08
N GLN A 173 -2.41 -17.28 14.12
CA GLN A 173 -2.56 -17.87 15.46
C GLN A 173 -3.84 -18.71 15.51
N ALA A 174 -3.72 -19.93 16.02
CA ALA A 174 -4.85 -20.86 16.14
C ALA A 174 -5.97 -20.30 17.05
N ASP A 175 -5.62 -19.63 18.15
CA ASP A 175 -6.57 -19.00 19.05
C ASP A 175 -7.39 -17.91 18.36
N THR A 176 -6.75 -17.15 17.46
CA THR A 176 -7.45 -16.17 16.64
C THR A 176 -8.47 -16.85 15.71
N ALA A 177 -8.09 -17.93 15.04
CA ALA A 177 -9.01 -18.65 14.16
C ALA A 177 -10.16 -19.34 14.94
N GLN A 178 -9.96 -19.69 16.21
CA GLN A 178 -11.01 -20.25 17.07
C GLN A 178 -11.98 -19.17 17.57
N ALA A 179 -11.50 -17.96 17.82
CA ALA A 179 -12.31 -16.86 18.34
C ALA A 179 -13.37 -16.34 17.34
N TRP A 180 -13.19 -16.59 16.04
CA TRP A 180 -14.06 -16.11 14.97
C TRP A 180 -14.78 -17.26 14.27
N ASP A 181 -16.03 -16.99 13.80
CA ASP A 181 -16.79 -17.95 13.00
C ASP A 181 -16.33 -17.93 11.54
N ALA A 182 -15.96 -16.75 11.02
CA ALA A 182 -15.43 -16.61 9.67
C ALA A 182 -14.40 -15.47 9.56
N LEU A 183 -13.44 -15.66 8.66
CA LEU A 183 -12.54 -14.64 8.15
C LEU A 183 -12.84 -14.44 6.67
N VAL A 184 -13.15 -13.22 6.28
CA VAL A 184 -13.36 -12.83 4.90
C VAL A 184 -12.23 -11.91 4.46
N LEU A 185 -11.39 -12.40 3.55
CA LEU A 185 -10.31 -11.63 2.95
C LEU A 185 -10.80 -11.01 1.64
N VAL A 186 -10.94 -9.69 1.64
CA VAL A 186 -11.37 -8.97 0.44
C VAL A 186 -10.15 -8.63 -0.40
N GLN A 187 -10.09 -9.19 -1.60
CA GLN A 187 -9.01 -9.01 -2.56
C GLN A 187 -9.24 -7.75 -3.39
N GLY A 188 -8.17 -7.00 -3.65
CA GLY A 188 -8.18 -5.85 -4.55
C GLY A 188 -8.16 -6.26 -6.03
N ALA A 189 -7.31 -5.59 -6.82
CA ALA A 189 -7.15 -5.88 -8.25
C ALA A 189 -6.37 -7.20 -8.52
N ALA A 190 -5.58 -7.65 -7.56
CA ALA A 190 -4.83 -8.90 -7.62
C ALA A 190 -5.20 -9.81 -6.44
N PRO A 191 -5.00 -11.13 -6.58
CA PRO A 191 -5.13 -12.07 -5.47
C PRO A 191 -4.23 -11.66 -4.31
N ASP A 192 -4.73 -11.81 -3.09
CA ASP A 192 -3.95 -11.52 -1.88
C ASP A 192 -3.01 -12.70 -1.59
N ALA A 193 -1.72 -12.42 -1.43
CA ALA A 193 -0.71 -13.41 -1.14
C ALA A 193 -0.92 -14.13 0.22
N LEU A 194 -1.67 -13.52 1.14
CA LEU A 194 -2.02 -14.13 2.43
C LEU A 194 -2.98 -15.32 2.28
N ALA A 195 -3.81 -15.36 1.24
CA ALA A 195 -4.90 -16.34 1.13
C ALA A 195 -4.44 -17.82 1.22
N PRO A 196 -3.38 -18.27 0.51
CA PRO A 196 -2.92 -19.65 0.62
C PRO A 196 -2.44 -20.03 2.01
N GLY A 197 -1.68 -19.15 2.67
CA GLY A 197 -1.16 -19.38 4.01
C GLY A 197 -2.28 -19.42 5.06
N LEU A 198 -3.26 -18.53 4.95
CA LEU A 198 -4.39 -18.49 5.85
C LEU A 198 -5.34 -19.68 5.67
N ALA A 199 -5.46 -20.21 4.45
CA ALA A 199 -6.29 -21.40 4.20
C ALA A 199 -5.86 -22.60 5.05
N ALA A 200 -4.56 -22.75 5.33
CA ALA A 200 -4.04 -23.83 6.17
C ALA A 200 -4.48 -23.69 7.66
N VAL A 201 -4.66 -22.45 8.15
CA VAL A 201 -5.01 -22.19 9.55
C VAL A 201 -6.51 -22.06 9.76
N TRP A 202 -7.21 -21.35 8.89
CA TRP A 202 -8.63 -21.05 8.99
C TRP A 202 -9.52 -22.11 8.34
N GLY A 203 -8.98 -22.93 7.43
CA GLY A 203 -9.74 -23.98 6.75
C GLY A 203 -11.06 -23.46 6.15
N PRO A 204 -12.19 -24.10 6.46
CA PRO A 204 -13.50 -23.72 5.90
C PRO A 204 -14.00 -22.36 6.39
N LYS A 205 -13.40 -21.79 7.43
CA LYS A 205 -13.77 -20.46 7.94
C LYS A 205 -13.25 -19.32 7.07
N LEU A 206 -12.25 -19.57 6.21
CA LEU A 206 -11.73 -18.56 5.30
C LEU A 206 -12.62 -18.43 4.06
N ALA A 207 -12.96 -17.19 3.71
CA ALA A 207 -13.53 -16.82 2.43
C ALA A 207 -12.66 -15.76 1.75
N CYS A 208 -12.45 -15.87 0.45
CA CYS A 208 -11.78 -14.85 -0.34
C CYS A 208 -12.80 -14.24 -1.31
N LEU A 209 -13.04 -12.93 -1.18
CA LEU A 209 -13.98 -12.20 -2.03
C LEU A 209 -13.22 -11.13 -2.82
N ALA A 210 -13.38 -11.09 -4.13
CA ALA A 210 -12.87 -9.97 -4.91
C ALA A 210 -13.70 -8.71 -4.60
N LEU A 211 -13.06 -7.54 -4.51
CA LEU A 211 -13.76 -6.27 -4.33
C LEU A 211 -14.70 -5.98 -5.51
N ALA A 212 -14.23 -6.22 -6.73
CA ALA A 212 -15.05 -6.21 -7.95
C ALA A 212 -15.31 -7.65 -8.39
N SER A 213 -16.55 -7.95 -8.77
CA SER A 213 -16.90 -9.26 -9.31
C SER A 213 -16.19 -9.47 -10.65
N ALA A 214 -15.59 -10.64 -10.85
CA ALA A 214 -14.94 -11.00 -12.13
C ALA A 214 -15.92 -11.03 -13.32
N GLY A 215 -17.22 -10.94 -13.05
CA GLY A 215 -18.29 -10.88 -14.07
C GLY A 215 -18.79 -9.45 -14.35
N GLU A 216 -18.44 -8.48 -13.53
CA GLU A 216 -18.74 -7.07 -13.79
C GLU A 216 -17.67 -6.48 -14.70
N ALA A 217 -17.87 -6.78 -15.97
CA ALA A 217 -17.21 -6.27 -17.14
C ALA A 217 -15.67 -6.34 -17.13
N PRO A 218 -15.07 -7.33 -17.79
CA PRO A 218 -13.98 -6.94 -18.64
C PRO A 218 -14.50 -5.73 -19.40
N LEU A 219 -13.77 -4.63 -19.41
CA LEU A 219 -14.04 -3.52 -20.30
C LEU A 219 -14.52 -4.09 -21.62
N GLN A 220 -15.88 -4.09 -21.81
CA GLN A 220 -16.46 -4.77 -22.95
C GLN A 220 -15.82 -4.18 -24.20
N THR A 221 -15.04 -4.98 -24.87
CA THR A 221 -14.52 -4.70 -26.20
C THR A 221 -15.63 -4.86 -27.24
N GLY A 222 -16.87 -4.55 -26.84
CA GLY A 222 -18.01 -4.49 -27.73
C GLY A 222 -17.96 -3.25 -28.61
N ALA A 223 -18.46 -3.35 -29.81
CA ALA A 223 -18.50 -2.33 -30.86
C ALA A 223 -19.32 -1.05 -30.53
N GLY A 224 -19.37 -0.65 -29.27
CA GLY A 224 -19.93 0.58 -28.72
C GLY A 224 -19.14 1.09 -27.53
N SER A 225 -18.00 0.46 -27.20
CA SER A 225 -17.18 0.85 -26.08
C SER A 225 -16.47 2.17 -26.36
N GLY A 226 -16.62 3.10 -25.44
CA GLY A 226 -16.01 4.41 -25.49
C GLY A 226 -14.55 4.39 -25.96
N LEU A 227 -14.27 5.30 -26.84
CA LEU A 227 -13.00 5.52 -27.51
C LEU A 227 -11.81 5.35 -26.56
N ARG A 228 -11.09 4.24 -26.71
CA ARG A 228 -9.73 4.13 -26.19
C ARG A 228 -8.83 4.97 -27.07
N GLN A 229 -8.31 6.05 -26.53
CA GLN A 229 -7.34 6.89 -27.21
C GLN A 229 -5.96 6.67 -26.58
N TRP A 230 -5.00 6.42 -27.42
CA TRP A 230 -3.60 6.35 -27.04
C TRP A 230 -2.92 7.65 -27.50
N HIS A 231 -2.19 8.27 -26.61
CA HIS A 231 -1.45 9.48 -26.90
C HIS A 231 0.04 9.19 -26.73
N ALA A 232 0.79 9.30 -27.82
CA ALA A 232 2.26 9.37 -27.73
C ALA A 232 2.64 10.80 -27.34
N CYS A 233 3.29 10.95 -26.19
CA CYS A 233 3.73 12.24 -25.67
C CYS A 233 5.22 12.43 -25.91
N GLN A 234 5.66 13.67 -26.12
CA GLN A 234 7.07 14.00 -26.36
C GLN A 234 7.86 13.97 -25.05
N ASP A 235 7.25 14.45 -23.97
CA ASP A 235 7.83 14.53 -22.64
C ASP A 235 6.73 14.51 -21.57
N ALA A 236 7.13 14.58 -20.28
CA ALA A 236 6.22 14.60 -19.15
C ALA A 236 5.30 15.83 -19.10
N GLU A 237 5.72 16.97 -19.68
CA GLU A 237 4.89 18.16 -19.74
C GLU A 237 3.78 18.01 -20.78
N ASP A 238 4.10 17.50 -21.98
CA ASP A 238 3.11 17.18 -23.02
C ASP A 238 2.10 16.14 -22.49
N GLU A 239 2.58 15.13 -21.74
CA GLU A 239 1.71 14.14 -21.09
C GLU A 239 0.77 14.79 -20.08
N ALA A 240 1.28 15.68 -19.22
CA ALA A 240 0.47 16.38 -18.23
C ALA A 240 -0.61 17.25 -18.87
N GLN A 241 -0.26 18.00 -19.90
CA GLN A 241 -1.20 18.86 -20.61
C GLN A 241 -2.28 18.07 -21.35
N ARG A 242 -1.91 16.98 -22.03
CA ARG A 242 -2.88 16.10 -22.71
C ARG A 242 -3.81 15.40 -21.75
N ALA A 243 -3.30 14.92 -20.61
CA ALA A 243 -4.11 14.29 -19.59
C ALA A 243 -5.12 15.29 -18.99
N ALA A 244 -4.67 16.51 -18.66
CA ALA A 244 -5.55 17.58 -18.19
C ALA A 244 -6.59 17.97 -19.24
N ALA A 245 -6.18 18.17 -20.50
CA ALA A 245 -7.11 18.49 -21.60
C ALA A 245 -8.14 17.36 -21.84
N CYS A 246 -7.75 16.11 -21.65
CA CYS A 246 -8.67 14.98 -21.72
C CYS A 246 -9.71 15.04 -20.60
N ALA A 247 -9.26 15.30 -19.36
CA ALA A 247 -10.18 15.45 -18.21
C ALA A 247 -11.17 16.61 -18.41
N LEU A 248 -10.69 17.77 -18.85
CA LEU A 248 -11.52 18.95 -19.11
C LEU A 248 -12.57 18.67 -20.18
N ARG A 249 -12.23 18.04 -21.31
CA ARG A 249 -13.19 17.64 -22.35
C ARG A 249 -14.28 16.69 -21.83
N HIS A 250 -13.94 15.81 -20.90
CA HIS A 250 -14.94 14.96 -20.28
C HIS A 250 -15.90 15.76 -19.41
N ILE A 251 -15.37 16.70 -18.61
CA ILE A 251 -16.17 17.57 -17.75
C ILE A 251 -17.08 18.49 -18.56
N GLU A 252 -16.57 19.12 -19.64
CA GLU A 252 -17.32 19.97 -20.55
C GLU A 252 -18.44 19.22 -21.27
N ALA A 253 -18.29 17.91 -21.46
CA ALA A 253 -19.30 17.04 -22.06
C ALA A 253 -20.22 16.39 -21.01
N ASP A 254 -20.32 16.94 -19.78
CA ASP A 254 -21.10 16.40 -18.65
C ASP A 254 -20.80 14.93 -18.29
N ARG A 255 -19.57 14.45 -18.62
CA ARG A 255 -19.14 13.10 -18.30
C ARG A 255 -18.24 13.12 -17.06
N TYR A 256 -18.84 13.11 -15.90
CA TYR A 256 -18.14 13.08 -14.61
C TYR A 256 -18.81 12.07 -13.65
N PRO A 257 -18.11 11.58 -12.60
CA PRO A 257 -16.71 11.94 -12.24
C PRO A 257 -15.67 11.40 -13.22
N VAL A 258 -14.57 12.14 -13.38
CA VAL A 258 -13.40 11.70 -14.16
C VAL A 258 -12.37 11.13 -13.19
N ALA A 259 -11.89 9.92 -13.46
CA ALA A 259 -10.80 9.30 -12.69
C ALA A 259 -9.48 9.51 -13.40
N LEU A 260 -8.51 10.09 -12.68
CA LEU A 260 -7.11 10.15 -13.10
C LEU A 260 -6.32 9.10 -12.35
N VAL A 261 -5.68 8.17 -13.08
CA VAL A 261 -4.85 7.11 -12.50
C VAL A 261 -3.43 7.29 -12.99
N SER A 262 -2.49 7.46 -12.07
CA SER A 262 -1.06 7.60 -12.37
C SER A 262 -0.22 6.97 -11.28
N SER A 263 0.87 6.30 -11.65
CA SER A 263 1.92 5.84 -10.74
C SER A 263 2.97 6.94 -10.46
N ASP A 264 3.07 7.94 -11.33
CA ASP A 264 4.01 9.05 -11.19
C ASP A 264 3.39 10.23 -10.43
N ARG A 265 3.95 10.52 -9.25
CA ARG A 265 3.50 11.64 -8.39
C ARG A 265 3.90 13.00 -8.91
N THR A 266 5.00 13.10 -9.66
CA THR A 266 5.44 14.34 -10.27
C THR A 266 4.51 14.74 -11.40
N LEU A 267 4.19 13.79 -12.27
CA LEU A 267 3.19 13.95 -13.32
C LEU A 267 1.81 14.34 -12.72
N THR A 268 1.37 13.64 -11.67
CA THR A 268 0.09 13.95 -10.99
C THR A 268 0.05 15.40 -10.48
N ARG A 269 1.15 15.90 -9.89
CA ARG A 269 1.24 17.30 -9.43
C ARG A 269 1.13 18.28 -10.59
N ARG A 270 1.79 17.96 -11.70
CA ARG A 270 1.76 18.81 -12.88
C ARG A 270 0.37 18.87 -13.49
N ILE A 271 -0.30 17.71 -13.64
CA ILE A 271 -1.70 17.64 -14.12
C ILE A 271 -2.61 18.47 -13.20
N ARG A 272 -2.44 18.32 -11.88
CA ARG A 272 -3.22 19.10 -10.91
C ARG A 272 -3.04 20.60 -11.10
N ALA A 273 -1.80 21.07 -11.26
CA ALA A 273 -1.54 22.48 -11.46
C ALA A 273 -2.22 23.02 -12.73
N VAL A 274 -2.28 22.23 -13.80
CA VAL A 274 -2.98 22.61 -15.05
C VAL A 274 -4.52 22.65 -14.82
N LEU A 275 -5.06 21.67 -14.12
CA LEU A 275 -6.50 21.63 -13.80
C LEU A 275 -6.91 22.77 -12.85
N ASP A 276 -6.11 23.05 -11.81
CA ASP A 276 -6.34 24.16 -10.88
C ASP A 276 -6.33 25.51 -11.61
N ALA A 277 -5.40 25.70 -12.58
CA ALA A 277 -5.38 26.88 -13.44
C ALA A 277 -6.62 27.03 -14.33
N ALA A 278 -7.27 25.92 -14.69
CA ALA A 278 -8.55 25.88 -15.39
C ALA A 278 -9.77 25.95 -14.46
N GLY A 279 -9.57 26.16 -13.15
CA GLY A 279 -10.66 26.24 -12.17
C GLY A 279 -11.27 24.90 -11.77
N VAL A 280 -10.64 23.78 -12.12
CA VAL A 280 -11.10 22.42 -11.79
C VAL A 280 -10.30 21.86 -10.64
N SER A 281 -10.97 21.62 -9.50
CA SER A 281 -10.32 21.00 -8.33
C SER A 281 -10.24 19.49 -8.48
N MET A 282 -9.06 18.93 -8.21
CA MET A 282 -8.80 17.49 -8.21
C MET A 282 -8.72 16.97 -6.77
N ARG A 283 -9.48 15.92 -6.47
CA ARG A 283 -9.38 15.19 -5.22
C ARG A 283 -8.34 14.08 -5.34
N ASP A 284 -7.28 14.15 -4.54
CA ASP A 284 -6.27 13.09 -4.45
C ASP A 284 -6.67 12.09 -3.35
N GLU A 285 -7.05 10.87 -3.75
CA GLU A 285 -7.47 9.82 -2.82
C GLU A 285 -6.30 9.25 -1.99
N ASN A 286 -5.06 9.35 -2.49
CA ASN A 286 -3.87 8.88 -1.78
C ASN A 286 -3.28 9.93 -0.82
N GLY A 287 -3.77 11.17 -0.88
CA GLY A 287 -3.24 12.28 -0.09
C GLY A 287 -1.79 12.65 -0.47
N TRP A 288 -1.17 13.47 0.38
CA TRP A 288 0.18 13.97 0.20
C TRP A 288 1.06 13.57 1.37
N LYS A 289 2.28 13.12 1.09
CA LYS A 289 3.27 12.92 2.15
C LYS A 289 3.72 14.29 2.66
N LEU A 290 3.92 14.43 3.98
CA LEU A 290 4.43 15.67 4.59
C LEU A 290 5.73 16.12 3.92
N SER A 291 6.62 15.18 3.57
CA SER A 291 7.89 15.45 2.88
C SER A 291 7.73 16.15 1.52
N THR A 292 6.54 16.13 0.93
CA THR A 292 6.26 16.77 -0.36
C THR A 292 5.47 18.08 -0.21
N SER A 293 5.18 18.46 1.03
CA SER A 293 4.51 19.74 1.33
C SER A 293 5.52 20.85 1.54
N HIS A 294 5.06 22.11 1.37
CA HIS A 294 5.89 23.29 1.68
C HIS A 294 6.35 23.27 3.15
N ALA A 295 5.48 22.89 4.09
CA ALA A 295 5.82 22.78 5.50
C ALA A 295 6.94 21.75 5.76
N GLY A 296 6.85 20.57 5.10
CA GLY A 296 7.91 19.56 5.16
C GLY A 296 9.23 20.04 4.55
N ALA A 297 9.18 20.71 3.39
CA ALA A 297 10.36 21.29 2.76
C ALA A 297 11.03 22.34 3.64
N THR A 298 10.24 23.23 4.24
CA THR A 298 10.73 24.27 5.18
C THR A 298 11.38 23.62 6.40
N LEU A 299 10.71 22.65 7.03
CA LEU A 299 11.28 21.94 8.18
C LEU A 299 12.63 21.28 7.82
N MET A 300 12.70 20.58 6.70
CA MET A 300 13.94 19.93 6.26
C MET A 300 15.05 20.92 5.92
N SER A 301 14.71 22.07 5.36
CA SER A 301 15.66 23.15 5.09
C SER A 301 16.27 23.67 6.39
N TRP A 302 15.45 23.91 7.41
CA TRP A 302 15.93 24.30 8.73
C TRP A 302 16.78 23.22 9.41
N LEU A 303 16.38 21.96 9.36
CA LEU A 303 17.15 20.86 9.93
C LEU A 303 18.55 20.71 9.26
N ARG A 304 18.64 20.95 7.95
CA ARG A 304 19.93 20.99 7.24
C ARG A 304 20.78 22.18 7.67
N ALA A 305 20.17 23.38 7.73
CA ALA A 305 20.86 24.60 8.12
C ALA A 305 21.38 24.60 9.58
N LEU A 306 20.74 23.83 10.46
CA LEU A 306 21.16 23.68 11.85
C LEU A 306 22.28 22.63 12.08
N ARG A 307 22.68 21.93 11.04
CA ARG A 307 23.84 21.02 11.14
C ARG A 307 25.10 21.83 11.39
N TRP A 308 25.99 21.29 12.19
CA TRP A 308 27.27 21.93 12.52
C TRP A 308 28.15 22.15 11.26
N ASP A 309 28.03 21.26 10.26
CA ASP A 309 28.75 21.27 8.97
C ASP A 309 27.89 21.80 7.81
N ALA A 310 26.84 22.57 8.12
CA ALA A 310 25.94 23.11 7.12
C ALA A 310 26.65 24.04 6.13
N LEU A 311 26.36 23.86 4.84
CA LEU A 311 26.87 24.73 3.79
C LEU A 311 26.16 26.10 3.83
N THR A 312 26.84 27.15 3.40
CA THR A 312 26.27 28.50 3.32
C THR A 312 24.96 28.54 2.52
N ASP A 313 24.89 27.76 1.43
CA ASP A 313 23.71 27.67 0.59
C ASP A 313 22.52 27.02 1.33
N GLU A 314 22.76 26.02 2.16
CA GLU A 314 21.71 25.38 2.98
C GLU A 314 21.14 26.37 4.01
N VAL A 315 21.99 27.20 4.60
CA VAL A 315 21.55 28.27 5.53
C VAL A 315 20.74 29.35 4.78
N LEU A 316 21.22 29.76 3.61
CA LEU A 316 20.51 30.75 2.78
C LEU A 316 19.14 30.23 2.31
N ASP A 317 19.04 28.97 1.93
CA ASP A 317 17.77 28.36 1.54
C ASP A 317 16.79 28.29 2.72
N ALA A 318 17.26 27.96 3.91
CA ALA A 318 16.43 27.99 5.12
C ALA A 318 15.89 29.39 5.41
N VAL A 319 16.73 30.42 5.31
CA VAL A 319 16.32 31.82 5.52
C VAL A 319 15.32 32.29 4.46
N LYS A 320 15.53 31.92 3.18
CA LYS A 320 14.61 32.28 2.09
C LYS A 320 13.25 31.60 2.21
N THR A 321 13.21 30.39 2.74
CA THR A 321 11.99 29.60 2.91
C THR A 321 11.31 29.85 4.27
N ALA A 322 11.93 30.64 5.15
CA ALA A 322 11.40 30.96 6.46
C ALA A 322 10.00 31.59 6.34
N PRO A 323 9.02 31.13 7.13
CA PRO A 323 7.72 31.80 7.19
C PRO A 323 7.93 33.25 7.63
N ARG A 324 7.34 34.18 6.90
CA ARG A 324 7.32 35.57 7.32
C ARG A 324 6.48 35.62 8.58
N PHE A 325 7.13 35.83 9.72
CA PHE A 325 6.44 36.19 10.95
C PHE A 325 5.95 37.61 10.75
N ALA A 326 4.65 37.77 10.51
CA ALA A 326 4.00 39.07 10.48
C ALA A 326 3.64 39.50 11.92
#